data_9638e43b4c03d716fb7446fc5a586315
#
_entry.id   9638e43b4c03d716fb7446fc5a586315
#
_cell.length_a   1.000
_cell.length_b   1.000
_cell.length_c   1.000
_cell.angle_alpha   90.00
_cell.angle_beta   90.00
_cell.angle_gamma   90.00
#
_symmetry.space_group_name_H-M   'P 1'
#
loop_
_entity.id
_entity.type
_entity.pdbx_description
1 polymer ?
#
loop_
_entity_poly.entity_id
_entity_poly.type
_entity_poly.pdbx_seq_one_letter_code
_entity_poly.pdbx_strand_id
1 'polypeptide(L)'
;MSKMRAIDAAVLVMRREGVDTAFGIPGAAINPLYSALKKVGGIDHVLARHVEGASHMAEGYTRANPGNIGVCIGTSGPAGTDMVTGLYSASADSIPILCITGQAPRARLHKEDFQAVDITNIVKPVTKWATTVLEPGQVPYAFQKAFYEMRTGRPGPVLIDLPFDVQMADIEFDIDAYEPLPVHKPSATRVQAEKALALLNDAERPLLVAGGGIINADASDKLVEFAELTGVPVIPTLMGWGTIPDDHAQMVGMVGLQTSHRYGNATLLKSDLVFGIGNRWANRHTGSVDVYTEGRKFVHVDIEPTQIGRVFTPDLGIVSDAGKALDVFLEVAREWKAAGKLKCRKAWLEDCQERKATLQRKTHFDNVPVKPQRVYEEMNQVFGKDTCYVSTIGLSQIAGAQFLHVYKPRHWINCGQAGPLGWTIPAALGVVKADPKRKVVALSGDYDFQFMIEELAVGAQFNLPYVHVLVNNAYLGLIRQAQRGFDMDYCVQLAFENINSTDAATYGVDHVAVVEGLGCKAIRVFEPAEIAPALLKAQKMAEEFRVPVVVEVILERVTNISMGTEINAVNEFEDLALVGNDAPTAISLLD
;
A
#
# COMPACT_ATOMS: atom_id res chain seq x y z
N MET A 1 -32.17 -5.42 27.40
CA MET A 1 -32.43 -4.92 26.05
C MET A 1 -33.04 -3.53 26.12
N SER A 2 -32.57 -2.59 25.33
CA SER A 2 -33.11 -1.24 25.22
C SER A 2 -33.69 -1.02 23.81
N LYS A 3 -34.80 -0.28 23.75
CA LYS A 3 -35.41 0.11 22.49
C LYS A 3 -34.61 1.27 21.88
N MET A 4 -34.14 1.11 20.64
CA MET A 4 -33.38 2.13 19.92
C MET A 4 -33.55 1.97 18.41
N ARG A 5 -33.16 2.98 17.62
CA ARG A 5 -33.13 2.84 16.18
C ARG A 5 -32.09 1.79 15.76
N ALA A 6 -32.36 1.03 14.70
CA ALA A 6 -31.42 0.03 14.17
C ALA A 6 -30.05 0.64 13.85
N ILE A 7 -30.04 1.87 13.33
CA ILE A 7 -28.79 2.56 13.01
C ILE A 7 -28.00 3.01 14.25
N ASP A 8 -28.67 3.33 15.37
CA ASP A 8 -27.97 3.64 16.65
C ASP A 8 -27.25 2.39 17.16
N ALA A 9 -27.89 1.20 17.04
CA ALA A 9 -27.26 -0.08 17.37
C ALA A 9 -26.03 -0.37 16.48
N ALA A 10 -26.10 -0.07 15.19
CA ALA A 10 -24.95 -0.21 14.28
C ALA A 10 -23.74 0.62 14.75
N VAL A 11 -23.94 1.88 15.16
CA VAL A 11 -22.85 2.73 15.67
C VAL A 11 -22.27 2.18 16.97
N LEU A 12 -23.11 1.65 17.86
CA LEU A 12 -22.65 0.99 19.09
C LEU A 12 -21.80 -0.25 18.77
N VAL A 13 -22.22 -1.08 17.81
CA VAL A 13 -21.45 -2.24 17.34
C VAL A 13 -20.11 -1.80 16.76
N MET A 14 -20.08 -0.81 15.83
CA MET A 14 -18.82 -0.28 15.29
C MET A 14 -17.84 0.14 16.38
N ARG A 15 -18.31 0.82 17.44
CA ARG A 15 -17.46 1.20 18.56
C ARG A 15 -16.93 0.00 19.35
N ARG A 16 -17.76 -1.01 19.60
CA ARG A 16 -17.33 -2.26 20.26
C ARG A 16 -16.31 -3.04 19.42
N GLU A 17 -16.38 -2.90 18.10
CA GLU A 17 -15.43 -3.48 17.15
C GLU A 17 -14.14 -2.65 16.98
N GLY A 18 -14.02 -1.52 17.70
CA GLY A 18 -12.82 -0.70 17.75
C GLY A 18 -12.76 0.43 16.72
N VAL A 19 -13.88 0.77 16.09
CA VAL A 19 -13.94 1.93 15.18
C VAL A 19 -14.00 3.22 16.01
N ASP A 20 -13.09 4.13 15.73
CA ASP A 20 -13.04 5.48 16.32
C ASP A 20 -13.08 6.61 15.26
N THR A 21 -12.91 6.27 13.99
CA THR A 21 -12.85 7.25 12.88
C THR A 21 -13.62 6.73 11.67
N ALA A 22 -14.35 7.62 11.02
CA ALA A 22 -15.02 7.39 9.74
C ALA A 22 -14.77 8.57 8.78
N PHE A 23 -14.67 8.25 7.50
CA PHE A 23 -14.48 9.20 6.41
C PHE A 23 -15.72 9.16 5.51
N GLY A 24 -16.14 10.27 4.94
CA GLY A 24 -17.26 10.21 4.03
C GLY A 24 -17.95 11.53 3.78
N ILE A 25 -19.08 11.44 3.07
CA ILE A 25 -19.92 12.59 2.69
C ILE A 25 -21.38 12.28 3.08
N PRO A 26 -22.03 13.17 3.87
CA PRO A 26 -23.44 13.01 4.19
C PRO A 26 -24.34 13.18 2.95
N GLY A 27 -25.50 12.53 2.97
CA GLY A 27 -26.50 12.66 1.93
C GLY A 27 -27.85 12.10 2.39
N ALA A 28 -28.91 12.33 1.63
CA ALA A 28 -30.28 12.10 2.06
C ALA A 28 -30.53 10.68 2.58
N ALA A 29 -30.07 9.65 1.84
CA ALA A 29 -30.33 8.25 2.18
C ALA A 29 -29.50 7.72 3.36
N ILE A 30 -28.45 8.46 3.81
CA ILE A 30 -27.56 8.04 4.92
C ILE A 30 -27.59 9.01 6.10
N ASN A 31 -28.37 10.06 6.05
CA ASN A 31 -28.52 11.02 7.16
C ASN A 31 -28.88 10.38 8.50
N PRO A 32 -29.68 9.31 8.59
CA PRO A 32 -29.93 8.66 9.87
C PRO A 32 -28.64 8.15 10.55
N LEU A 33 -27.68 7.60 9.77
CA LEU A 33 -26.37 7.18 10.31
C LEU A 33 -25.58 8.39 10.84
N TYR A 34 -25.54 9.52 10.13
CA TYR A 34 -24.89 10.73 10.62
C TYR A 34 -25.52 11.29 11.89
N SER A 35 -26.86 11.21 12.00
CA SER A 35 -27.58 11.52 13.23
C SER A 35 -27.18 10.59 14.37
N ALA A 36 -27.01 9.28 14.09
CA ALA A 36 -26.59 8.29 15.07
C ALA A 36 -25.14 8.50 15.53
N LEU A 37 -24.21 8.79 14.61
CA LEU A 37 -22.82 9.15 14.94
C LEU A 37 -22.75 10.29 15.94
N LYS A 38 -23.54 11.36 15.71
CA LYS A 38 -23.61 12.49 16.64
C LYS A 38 -24.26 12.12 17.98
N LYS A 39 -25.35 11.35 17.96
CA LYS A 39 -26.11 10.97 19.15
C LYS A 39 -25.33 10.02 20.07
N VAL A 40 -24.74 8.98 19.48
CA VAL A 40 -23.99 7.94 20.22
C VAL A 40 -22.60 8.44 20.59
N GLY A 41 -21.95 9.19 19.70
CA GLY A 41 -20.58 9.71 19.87
C GLY A 41 -19.51 8.61 19.83
N GLY A 42 -18.25 9.02 19.97
CA GLY A 42 -17.09 8.12 20.08
C GLY A 42 -16.55 7.61 18.74
N ILE A 43 -17.10 8.11 17.62
CA ILE A 43 -16.53 7.94 16.27
C ILE A 43 -16.38 9.34 15.67
N ASP A 44 -15.16 9.76 15.40
CA ASP A 44 -14.85 11.02 14.72
C ASP A 44 -15.17 10.90 13.24
N HIS A 45 -15.77 11.94 12.66
CA HIS A 45 -16.05 11.98 11.23
C HIS A 45 -15.15 13.02 10.52
N VAL A 46 -14.50 12.59 9.46
CA VAL A 46 -13.71 13.42 8.55
C VAL A 46 -14.49 13.61 7.25
N LEU A 47 -14.89 14.85 6.96
CA LEU A 47 -15.63 15.20 5.75
C LEU A 47 -14.68 15.26 4.55
N ALA A 48 -14.77 14.27 3.65
CA ALA A 48 -14.05 14.24 2.38
C ALA A 48 -14.65 15.21 1.34
N ARG A 49 -13.93 15.41 0.25
CA ARG A 49 -14.41 16.17 -0.91
C ARG A 49 -14.99 15.27 -1.99
N HIS A 50 -14.46 14.04 -2.09
CA HIS A 50 -14.95 12.99 -2.98
C HIS A 50 -15.13 11.67 -2.22
N VAL A 51 -16.13 10.86 -2.58
CA VAL A 51 -16.37 9.58 -1.87
C VAL A 51 -15.28 8.56 -2.17
N GLU A 52 -14.72 8.56 -3.37
CA GLU A 52 -13.52 7.79 -3.69
C GLU A 52 -12.35 8.18 -2.78
N GLY A 53 -12.11 9.50 -2.59
CA GLY A 53 -11.12 10.01 -1.64
C GLY A 53 -11.37 9.54 -0.21
N ALA A 54 -12.64 9.52 0.24
CA ALA A 54 -13.00 8.95 1.55
C ALA A 54 -12.63 7.47 1.67
N SER A 55 -12.83 6.67 0.61
CA SER A 55 -12.46 5.25 0.61
C SER A 55 -10.93 5.05 0.68
N HIS A 56 -10.17 5.90 0.02
CA HIS A 56 -8.70 5.90 0.08
C HIS A 56 -8.17 6.40 1.42
N MET A 57 -8.83 7.37 2.08
CA MET A 57 -8.53 7.74 3.47
C MET A 57 -8.74 6.55 4.42
N ALA A 58 -9.85 5.81 4.26
CA ALA A 58 -10.12 4.61 5.02
C ALA A 58 -9.04 3.53 4.81
N GLU A 59 -8.56 3.35 3.58
CA GLU A 59 -7.43 2.46 3.28
C GLU A 59 -6.15 2.92 3.99
N GLY A 60 -5.76 4.18 3.85
CA GLY A 60 -4.59 4.76 4.51
C GLY A 60 -4.64 4.58 6.03
N TYR A 61 -5.80 4.84 6.62
CA TYR A 61 -6.07 4.65 8.06
C TYR A 61 -5.87 3.19 8.49
N THR A 62 -6.40 2.24 7.73
CA THR A 62 -6.23 0.80 8.00
C THR A 62 -4.77 0.36 7.89
N ARG A 63 -4.07 0.81 6.85
CA ARG A 63 -2.67 0.44 6.60
C ARG A 63 -1.70 0.99 7.64
N ALA A 64 -2.06 2.09 8.31
CA ALA A 64 -1.19 2.77 9.26
C ALA A 64 -0.87 1.91 10.49
N ASN A 65 -1.87 1.32 11.13
CA ASN A 65 -1.70 0.60 12.39
C ASN A 65 -2.29 -0.80 12.35
N PRO A 66 -1.69 -1.78 13.07
CA PRO A 66 -2.26 -3.11 13.21
C PRO A 66 -3.66 -3.04 13.83
N GLY A 67 -4.60 -3.80 13.27
CA GLY A 67 -5.96 -3.92 13.81
C GLY A 67 -6.93 -2.79 13.45
N ASN A 68 -6.46 -1.67 12.90
CA ASN A 68 -7.33 -0.60 12.41
C ASN A 68 -8.24 -1.10 11.28
N ILE A 69 -9.48 -0.62 11.28
CA ILE A 69 -10.41 -0.75 10.16
C ILE A 69 -10.97 0.63 9.86
N GLY A 70 -10.58 1.18 8.71
CA GLY A 70 -11.12 2.43 8.20
C GLY A 70 -12.55 2.25 7.71
N VAL A 71 -13.38 3.24 7.97
CA VAL A 71 -14.80 3.26 7.58
C VAL A 71 -15.03 4.37 6.56
N CYS A 72 -15.63 4.01 5.42
CA CYS A 72 -16.07 4.96 4.38
C CYS A 72 -17.60 5.00 4.35
N ILE A 73 -18.18 6.20 4.43
CA ILE A 73 -19.63 6.41 4.46
C ILE A 73 -20.05 7.27 3.28
N GLY A 74 -21.03 6.79 2.51
CA GLY A 74 -21.63 7.54 1.41
C GLY A 74 -23.16 7.35 1.36
N THR A 75 -23.81 8.23 0.61
CA THR A 75 -25.26 8.10 0.35
C THR A 75 -25.53 7.06 -0.74
N SER A 76 -26.74 7.04 -1.28
CA SER A 76 -27.14 6.15 -2.39
C SER A 76 -26.57 6.57 -3.74
N GLY A 77 -26.65 5.70 -4.72
CA GLY A 77 -26.33 5.96 -6.12
C GLY A 77 -24.86 6.27 -6.37
N PRO A 78 -24.51 7.46 -6.90
CA PRO A 78 -23.13 7.82 -7.26
C PRO A 78 -22.13 7.63 -6.11
N ALA A 79 -22.49 7.95 -4.86
CA ALA A 79 -21.61 7.76 -3.73
C ALA A 79 -21.18 6.28 -3.55
N GLY A 80 -22.10 5.33 -3.79
CA GLY A 80 -21.77 3.92 -3.78
C GLY A 80 -20.86 3.52 -4.94
N THR A 81 -21.13 4.01 -6.15
CA THR A 81 -20.31 3.69 -7.32
C THR A 81 -18.93 4.32 -7.27
N ASP A 82 -18.77 5.49 -6.65
CA ASP A 82 -17.49 6.14 -6.43
C ASP A 82 -16.57 5.34 -5.48
N MET A 83 -17.15 4.51 -4.58
CA MET A 83 -16.36 3.63 -3.69
C MET A 83 -15.71 2.44 -4.41
N VAL A 84 -16.11 2.12 -5.65
CA VAL A 84 -15.68 0.88 -6.36
C VAL A 84 -14.16 0.84 -6.53
N THR A 85 -13.53 1.95 -6.88
CA THR A 85 -12.07 2.03 -7.01
C THR A 85 -11.36 1.73 -5.68
N GLY A 86 -11.82 2.32 -4.58
CA GLY A 86 -11.27 2.06 -3.25
C GLY A 86 -11.50 0.64 -2.76
N LEU A 87 -12.68 0.08 -3.01
CA LEU A 87 -12.98 -1.32 -2.70
C LEU A 87 -12.08 -2.28 -3.51
N TYR A 88 -11.86 -1.99 -4.80
CA TYR A 88 -10.94 -2.78 -5.64
C TYR A 88 -9.50 -2.68 -5.12
N SER A 89 -9.02 -1.50 -4.81
CA SER A 89 -7.67 -1.28 -4.27
C SER A 89 -7.47 -2.05 -2.96
N ALA A 90 -8.41 -1.91 -2.03
CA ALA A 90 -8.38 -2.63 -0.75
C ALA A 90 -8.44 -4.15 -0.93
N SER A 91 -9.32 -4.66 -1.81
CA SER A 91 -9.44 -6.10 -2.11
C SER A 91 -8.18 -6.67 -2.73
N ALA A 92 -7.60 -5.95 -3.70
CA ALA A 92 -6.39 -6.37 -4.38
C ALA A 92 -5.21 -6.55 -3.42
N ASP A 93 -5.09 -5.70 -2.40
CA ASP A 93 -3.98 -5.72 -1.42
C ASP A 93 -4.34 -6.38 -0.08
N SER A 94 -5.53 -6.97 0.04
CA SER A 94 -5.98 -7.65 1.27
C SER A 94 -6.10 -6.69 2.47
N ILE A 95 -6.68 -5.53 2.25
CA ILE A 95 -6.88 -4.48 3.27
C ILE A 95 -8.34 -4.47 3.69
N PRO A 96 -8.65 -4.66 4.98
CA PRO A 96 -10.02 -4.59 5.48
C PRO A 96 -10.45 -3.13 5.63
N ILE A 97 -11.45 -2.72 4.87
CA ILE A 97 -12.18 -1.46 5.07
C ILE A 97 -13.68 -1.72 5.08
N LEU A 98 -14.43 -0.97 5.86
CA LEU A 98 -15.89 -1.03 5.90
C LEU A 98 -16.46 0.14 5.10
N CYS A 99 -17.14 -0.17 3.99
CA CYS A 99 -17.92 0.80 3.24
C CYS A 99 -19.39 0.69 3.64
N ILE A 100 -20.05 1.83 3.83
CA ILE A 100 -21.46 1.91 4.22
C ILE A 100 -22.17 2.85 3.26
N THR A 101 -23.23 2.35 2.61
CA THR A 101 -24.07 3.16 1.73
C THR A 101 -25.49 3.28 2.28
N GLY A 102 -26.12 4.43 2.02
CA GLY A 102 -27.57 4.58 2.15
C GLY A 102 -28.30 4.08 0.91
N GLN A 103 -29.57 3.72 1.07
CA GLN A 103 -30.39 3.20 0.00
C GLN A 103 -31.83 3.75 0.10
N ALA A 104 -32.56 3.70 -1.02
CA ALA A 104 -33.98 3.97 -1.06
C ALA A 104 -34.75 3.08 -0.05
N PRO A 105 -35.91 3.55 0.48
CA PRO A 105 -36.75 2.71 1.32
C PRO A 105 -37.12 1.37 0.65
N ARG A 106 -37.23 0.29 1.44
CA ARG A 106 -37.49 -1.07 0.95
C ARG A 106 -38.69 -1.15 -0.04
N ALA A 107 -39.77 -0.41 0.23
CA ALA A 107 -40.96 -0.39 -0.62
C ALA A 107 -40.70 0.20 -2.01
N ARG A 108 -39.58 0.87 -2.22
CA ARG A 108 -39.19 1.56 -3.45
C ARG A 108 -38.00 0.92 -4.19
N LEU A 109 -37.39 -0.11 -3.60
CA LEU A 109 -36.33 -0.86 -4.26
C LEU A 109 -36.82 -1.47 -5.59
N HIS A 110 -35.96 -1.42 -6.60
CA HIS A 110 -36.25 -1.92 -7.96
C HIS A 110 -37.45 -1.24 -8.67
N LYS A 111 -37.81 0.00 -8.27
CA LYS A 111 -38.92 0.79 -8.80
C LYS A 111 -38.50 2.14 -9.38
N GLU A 112 -37.28 2.22 -9.92
CA GLU A 112 -36.73 3.45 -10.51
C GLU A 112 -36.75 4.67 -9.54
N ASP A 113 -36.53 4.41 -8.25
CA ASP A 113 -36.40 5.50 -7.27
C ASP A 113 -35.08 6.26 -7.47
N PHE A 114 -35.07 7.54 -7.14
CA PHE A 114 -33.90 8.40 -7.32
C PHE A 114 -32.68 7.82 -6.61
N GLN A 115 -31.59 7.62 -7.34
CA GLN A 115 -30.33 7.06 -6.86
C GLN A 115 -30.42 5.64 -6.24
N ALA A 116 -31.50 4.89 -6.49
CA ALA A 116 -31.65 3.50 -6.05
C ALA A 116 -30.90 2.56 -6.99
N VAL A 117 -29.62 2.38 -6.77
CA VAL A 117 -28.77 1.45 -7.53
C VAL A 117 -28.55 0.16 -6.74
N ASP A 118 -28.46 -0.98 -7.44
CA ASP A 118 -28.11 -2.27 -6.84
C ASP A 118 -26.58 -2.32 -6.59
N ILE A 119 -26.16 -1.58 -5.59
CA ILE A 119 -24.74 -1.41 -5.28
C ILE A 119 -24.08 -2.73 -4.85
N THR A 120 -24.81 -3.60 -4.17
CA THR A 120 -24.26 -4.87 -3.69
C THR A 120 -23.83 -5.79 -4.84
N ASN A 121 -24.59 -5.81 -5.94
CA ASN A 121 -24.19 -6.56 -7.12
C ASN A 121 -23.05 -5.88 -7.90
N ILE A 122 -22.98 -4.55 -7.91
CA ILE A 122 -21.88 -3.81 -8.54
C ILE A 122 -20.55 -4.11 -7.84
N VAL A 123 -20.51 -4.10 -6.51
CA VAL A 123 -19.28 -4.27 -5.73
C VAL A 123 -18.90 -5.72 -5.43
N LYS A 124 -19.76 -6.68 -5.74
CA LYS A 124 -19.53 -8.10 -5.44
C LYS A 124 -18.15 -8.63 -5.87
N PRO A 125 -17.61 -8.32 -7.07
CA PRO A 125 -16.31 -8.82 -7.49
C PRO A 125 -15.13 -8.14 -6.80
N VAL A 126 -15.33 -7.02 -6.13
CA VAL A 126 -14.29 -6.21 -5.48
C VAL A 126 -14.42 -6.15 -3.96
N THR A 127 -15.32 -6.94 -3.39
CA THR A 127 -15.51 -7.06 -1.94
C THR A 127 -15.41 -8.51 -1.49
N LYS A 128 -15.05 -8.70 -0.24
CA LYS A 128 -15.09 -10.01 0.39
C LYS A 128 -16.53 -10.42 0.72
N TRP A 129 -17.33 -9.44 1.09
CA TRP A 129 -18.77 -9.60 1.35
C TRP A 129 -19.48 -8.26 1.15
N ALA A 130 -20.69 -8.32 0.58
CA ALA A 130 -21.56 -7.17 0.45
C ALA A 130 -23.02 -7.58 0.69
N THR A 131 -23.80 -6.71 1.32
CA THR A 131 -25.21 -6.98 1.60
C THR A 131 -26.04 -5.72 1.68
N THR A 132 -27.28 -5.78 1.19
CA THR A 132 -28.35 -4.82 1.52
C THR A 132 -29.15 -5.39 2.69
N VAL A 133 -29.21 -4.68 3.81
CA VAL A 133 -29.90 -5.15 5.01
C VAL A 133 -31.38 -4.78 4.93
N LEU A 134 -32.25 -5.77 4.74
CA LEU A 134 -33.68 -5.52 4.54
C LEU A 134 -34.52 -5.57 5.84
N GLU A 135 -34.02 -6.22 6.88
CA GLU A 135 -34.73 -6.36 8.16
C GLU A 135 -34.03 -5.55 9.27
N PRO A 136 -34.74 -4.59 9.91
CA PRO A 136 -34.13 -3.72 10.93
C PRO A 136 -33.41 -4.46 12.05
N GLY A 137 -33.97 -5.56 12.55
CA GLY A 137 -33.38 -6.40 13.58
C GLY A 137 -32.08 -7.09 13.18
N GLN A 138 -31.82 -7.18 11.87
CA GLN A 138 -30.57 -7.76 11.33
C GLN A 138 -29.41 -6.76 11.27
N VAL A 139 -29.65 -5.45 11.44
CA VAL A 139 -28.60 -4.43 11.29
C VAL A 139 -27.41 -4.68 12.23
N PRO A 140 -27.55 -4.84 13.54
CA PRO A 140 -26.39 -5.09 14.41
C PRO A 140 -25.62 -6.36 14.02
N TYR A 141 -26.32 -7.41 13.60
CA TYR A 141 -25.71 -8.69 13.17
C TYR A 141 -24.98 -8.57 11.82
N ALA A 142 -25.49 -7.74 10.91
CA ALA A 142 -24.80 -7.45 9.64
C ALA A 142 -23.46 -6.76 9.89
N PHE A 143 -23.41 -5.80 10.82
CA PHE A 143 -22.16 -5.16 11.23
C PHE A 143 -21.20 -6.15 11.94
N GLN A 144 -21.71 -6.96 12.89
CA GLN A 144 -20.92 -8.02 13.51
C GLN A 144 -20.29 -8.96 12.48
N LYS A 145 -21.11 -9.42 11.52
CA LYS A 145 -20.63 -10.28 10.42
C LYS A 145 -19.62 -9.56 9.53
N ALA A 146 -19.81 -8.28 9.23
CA ALA A 146 -18.88 -7.49 8.45
C ALA A 146 -17.47 -7.49 9.06
N PHE A 147 -17.34 -7.22 10.36
CA PHE A 147 -16.05 -7.25 11.05
C PHE A 147 -15.43 -8.65 11.10
N TYR A 148 -16.24 -9.69 11.27
CA TYR A 148 -15.79 -11.07 11.19
C TYR A 148 -15.25 -11.39 9.79
N GLU A 149 -15.98 -11.06 8.73
CA GLU A 149 -15.56 -11.29 7.34
C GLU A 149 -14.26 -10.53 7.00
N MET A 150 -14.14 -9.28 7.42
CA MET A 150 -12.95 -8.46 7.17
C MET A 150 -11.68 -9.05 7.80
N ARG A 151 -11.78 -9.70 8.97
CA ARG A 151 -10.65 -10.17 9.79
C ARG A 151 -10.31 -11.64 9.62
N THR A 152 -11.30 -12.50 9.28
CA THR A 152 -11.13 -13.95 9.18
C THR A 152 -10.48 -14.35 7.86
N GLY A 153 -9.53 -15.31 7.87
CA GLY A 153 -8.81 -15.76 6.69
C GLY A 153 -8.03 -14.61 6.03
N ARG A 154 -8.03 -14.54 4.70
CA ARG A 154 -7.46 -13.41 3.96
C ARG A 154 -8.29 -12.15 4.21
N PRO A 155 -7.71 -11.07 4.76
CA PRO A 155 -8.45 -9.82 4.96
C PRO A 155 -8.95 -9.21 3.66
N GLY A 156 -10.01 -8.41 3.74
CA GLY A 156 -10.55 -7.70 2.58
C GLY A 156 -11.71 -6.78 2.93
N PRO A 157 -12.11 -5.91 1.99
CA PRO A 157 -13.15 -4.91 2.19
C PRO A 157 -14.56 -5.53 2.21
N VAL A 158 -15.46 -4.84 2.88
CA VAL A 158 -16.88 -5.19 3.00
C VAL A 158 -17.75 -3.96 2.72
N LEU A 159 -18.91 -4.16 2.10
CA LEU A 159 -19.92 -3.12 1.94
C LEU A 159 -21.24 -3.52 2.58
N ILE A 160 -21.83 -2.61 3.37
CA ILE A 160 -23.18 -2.70 3.93
C ILE A 160 -24.04 -1.58 3.33
N ASP A 161 -25.12 -1.97 2.66
CA ASP A 161 -26.09 -1.05 2.06
C ASP A 161 -27.37 -1.02 2.93
N LEU A 162 -27.82 0.19 3.31
CA LEU A 162 -28.83 0.39 4.34
C LEU A 162 -30.03 1.19 3.82
N PRO A 163 -31.19 0.54 3.53
CA PRO A 163 -32.42 1.26 3.22
C PRO A 163 -32.81 2.26 4.30
N PHE A 164 -33.29 3.44 3.89
CA PHE A 164 -33.61 4.54 4.79
C PHE A 164 -34.58 4.15 5.92
N ASP A 165 -35.65 3.42 5.56
CA ASP A 165 -36.66 2.97 6.54
C ASP A 165 -36.12 1.91 7.50
N VAL A 166 -35.15 1.10 7.09
CA VAL A 166 -34.46 0.14 7.95
C VAL A 166 -33.58 0.86 8.97
N GLN A 167 -32.85 1.90 8.57
CA GLN A 167 -32.05 2.70 9.48
C GLN A 167 -32.88 3.35 10.60
N MET A 168 -34.10 3.81 10.24
CA MET A 168 -35.00 4.57 11.12
C MET A 168 -35.86 3.69 12.02
N ALA A 169 -36.01 2.43 11.70
CA ALA A 169 -36.86 1.52 12.47
C ALA A 169 -36.33 1.27 13.88
N ASP A 170 -37.24 1.21 14.84
CA ASP A 170 -36.92 0.83 16.21
C ASP A 170 -36.72 -0.70 16.35
N ILE A 171 -35.68 -1.08 17.07
CA ILE A 171 -35.39 -2.47 17.44
C ILE A 171 -35.12 -2.59 18.94
N GLU A 172 -35.21 -3.79 19.48
CA GLU A 172 -34.67 -4.12 20.78
C GLU A 172 -33.25 -4.68 20.63
N PHE A 173 -32.28 -4.03 21.26
CA PHE A 173 -30.89 -4.44 21.21
C PHE A 173 -30.20 -4.24 22.56
N ASP A 174 -29.29 -5.14 22.91
CA ASP A 174 -28.51 -5.10 24.15
C ASP A 174 -27.03 -5.07 23.81
N ILE A 175 -26.43 -3.89 23.87
CA ILE A 175 -24.99 -3.72 23.60
C ILE A 175 -24.10 -4.35 24.67
N ASP A 176 -24.58 -4.51 25.89
CA ASP A 176 -23.80 -5.10 26.96
C ASP A 176 -23.68 -6.63 26.81
N ALA A 177 -24.63 -7.24 26.09
CA ALA A 177 -24.57 -8.65 25.69
C ALA A 177 -23.85 -8.88 24.34
N TYR A 178 -23.38 -7.80 23.68
CA TYR A 178 -22.69 -7.92 22.41
C TYR A 178 -21.22 -8.32 22.60
N GLU A 179 -20.80 -9.34 21.85
CA GLU A 179 -19.41 -9.77 21.75
C GLU A 179 -18.98 -9.88 20.26
N PRO A 180 -17.77 -9.41 19.89
CA PRO A 180 -17.20 -9.67 18.57
C PRO A 180 -17.09 -11.17 18.29
N LEU A 181 -17.34 -11.58 17.04
CA LEU A 181 -17.14 -12.97 16.65
C LEU A 181 -15.65 -13.36 16.67
N PRO A 182 -15.33 -14.58 17.12
CA PRO A 182 -13.95 -15.05 17.18
C PRO A 182 -13.34 -15.17 15.79
N VAL A 183 -12.17 -14.59 15.60
CA VAL A 183 -11.42 -14.63 14.32
C VAL A 183 -10.59 -15.90 14.24
N HIS A 184 -10.70 -16.64 13.15
CA HIS A 184 -9.96 -17.86 12.90
C HIS A 184 -8.88 -17.64 11.81
N LYS A 185 -7.65 -18.03 12.14
CA LYS A 185 -6.52 -17.99 11.22
C LYS A 185 -5.85 -19.37 11.20
N PRO A 186 -5.59 -19.95 10.01
CA PRO A 186 -4.93 -21.24 9.90
C PRO A 186 -3.48 -21.15 10.39
N SER A 187 -2.97 -22.25 10.94
CA SER A 187 -1.59 -22.38 11.39
C SER A 187 -0.89 -23.52 10.65
N ALA A 188 0.40 -23.34 10.37
CA ALA A 188 1.24 -24.44 9.90
C ALA A 188 1.32 -25.54 10.97
N THR A 189 1.48 -26.78 10.52
CA THR A 189 1.75 -27.90 11.42
C THR A 189 3.27 -28.07 11.61
N ARG A 190 3.68 -28.69 12.72
CA ARG A 190 5.10 -29.01 12.98
C ARG A 190 5.72 -29.83 11.84
N VAL A 191 5.00 -30.82 11.31
CA VAL A 191 5.46 -31.64 10.18
C VAL A 191 5.72 -30.81 8.91
N GLN A 192 4.87 -29.83 8.64
CA GLN A 192 5.08 -28.90 7.53
C GLN A 192 6.30 -28.01 7.77
N ALA A 193 6.49 -27.52 8.99
CA ALA A 193 7.66 -26.73 9.36
C ALA A 193 8.97 -27.53 9.21
N GLU A 194 9.01 -28.76 9.69
CA GLU A 194 10.18 -29.64 9.55
C GLU A 194 10.51 -29.91 8.07
N LYS A 195 9.51 -30.14 7.20
CA LYS A 195 9.71 -30.28 5.75
C LYS A 195 10.24 -28.98 5.11
N ALA A 196 9.69 -27.83 5.50
CA ALA A 196 10.14 -26.54 5.00
C ALA A 196 11.59 -26.24 5.39
N LEU A 197 11.94 -26.50 6.67
CA LEU A 197 13.30 -26.32 7.16
C LEU A 197 14.27 -27.34 6.55
N ALA A 198 13.84 -28.56 6.23
CA ALA A 198 14.65 -29.53 5.51
C ALA A 198 15.02 -29.02 4.12
N LEU A 199 14.04 -28.53 3.33
CA LEU A 199 14.30 -27.90 2.03
C LEU A 199 15.24 -26.71 2.17
N LEU A 200 15.01 -25.86 3.18
CA LEU A 200 15.87 -24.71 3.47
C LEU A 200 17.29 -25.15 3.80
N ASN A 201 17.45 -26.20 4.59
CA ASN A 201 18.75 -26.70 5.04
C ASN A 201 19.55 -27.42 3.92
N ASP A 202 18.85 -28.03 2.98
CA ASP A 202 19.46 -28.68 1.80
C ASP A 202 20.00 -27.65 0.81
N ALA A 203 19.39 -26.48 0.74
CA ALA A 203 19.79 -25.41 -0.18
C ALA A 203 21.15 -24.80 0.18
N GLU A 204 21.92 -24.43 -0.86
CA GLU A 204 23.20 -23.73 -0.70
C GLU A 204 22.99 -22.20 -0.67
N ARG A 205 22.06 -21.70 -1.46
CA ARG A 205 21.80 -20.27 -1.68
C ARG A 205 20.31 -19.92 -1.51
N PRO A 206 19.73 -20.21 -0.33
CA PRO A 206 18.33 -19.92 -0.09
C PRO A 206 18.07 -18.42 0.10
N LEU A 207 16.83 -18.01 -0.22
CA LEU A 207 16.29 -16.67 0.03
C LEU A 207 14.93 -16.74 0.70
N LEU A 208 14.64 -15.82 1.63
CA LEU A 208 13.30 -15.53 2.13
C LEU A 208 12.68 -14.41 1.29
N VAL A 209 11.49 -14.63 0.74
CA VAL A 209 10.69 -13.57 0.12
C VAL A 209 9.57 -13.16 1.07
N ALA A 210 9.67 -11.93 1.59
CA ALA A 210 8.76 -11.37 2.58
C ALA A 210 7.66 -10.56 1.90
N GLY A 211 6.42 -11.05 1.92
CA GLY A 211 5.27 -10.37 1.32
C GLY A 211 4.47 -9.51 2.29
N GLY A 212 3.47 -8.77 1.76
CA GLY A 212 2.56 -7.94 2.55
C GLY A 212 1.75 -8.72 3.62
N GLY A 213 1.62 -10.04 3.47
CA GLY A 213 0.99 -10.89 4.47
C GLY A 213 1.71 -10.88 5.84
N ILE A 214 3.03 -10.65 5.86
CA ILE A 214 3.79 -10.48 7.10
C ILE A 214 3.42 -9.17 7.80
N ILE A 215 3.28 -8.07 7.04
CA ILE A 215 2.80 -6.78 7.55
C ILE A 215 1.37 -6.93 8.12
N ASN A 216 0.48 -7.59 7.36
CA ASN A 216 -0.91 -7.78 7.79
C ASN A 216 -1.05 -8.68 9.03
N ALA A 217 -0.12 -9.63 9.23
CA ALA A 217 -0.06 -10.51 10.40
C ALA A 217 0.69 -9.88 11.59
N ASP A 218 1.24 -8.67 11.44
CA ASP A 218 2.09 -8.00 12.43
C ASP A 218 3.25 -8.90 12.91
N ALA A 219 3.94 -9.53 11.95
CA ALA A 219 4.91 -10.59 12.21
C ALA A 219 6.34 -10.25 11.73
N SER A 220 6.65 -8.97 11.57
CA SER A 220 7.96 -8.52 11.08
C SER A 220 9.10 -8.93 12.01
N ASP A 221 8.94 -8.77 13.33
CA ASP A 221 9.95 -9.17 14.32
C ASP A 221 10.23 -10.68 14.25
N LYS A 222 9.19 -11.51 14.07
CA LYS A 222 9.33 -12.96 13.91
C LYS A 222 10.07 -13.32 12.62
N LEU A 223 9.83 -12.57 11.52
CA LEU A 223 10.57 -12.76 10.29
C LEU A 223 12.07 -12.47 10.49
N VAL A 224 12.39 -11.34 11.13
CA VAL A 224 13.79 -10.95 11.39
C VAL A 224 14.46 -12.02 12.26
N GLU A 225 13.83 -12.45 13.36
CA GLU A 225 14.36 -13.52 14.20
C GLU A 225 14.58 -14.83 13.41
N PHE A 226 13.63 -15.20 12.54
CA PHE A 226 13.76 -16.41 11.71
C PHE A 226 14.91 -16.29 10.71
N ALA A 227 15.08 -15.13 10.09
CA ALA A 227 16.18 -14.86 9.19
C ALA A 227 17.54 -14.94 9.91
N GLU A 228 17.68 -14.28 11.07
CA GLU A 228 18.90 -14.29 11.88
C GLU A 228 19.24 -15.70 12.41
N LEU A 229 18.22 -16.44 12.85
CA LEU A 229 18.38 -17.81 13.37
C LEU A 229 18.90 -18.76 12.31
N THR A 230 18.37 -18.65 11.08
CA THR A 230 18.69 -19.53 9.94
C THR A 230 19.85 -19.01 9.08
N GLY A 231 20.25 -17.75 9.23
CA GLY A 231 21.28 -17.09 8.42
C GLY A 231 20.85 -16.84 6.97
N VAL A 232 19.55 -16.81 6.67
CA VAL A 232 19.03 -16.69 5.31
C VAL A 232 18.77 -15.23 4.95
N PRO A 233 19.27 -14.72 3.80
CA PRO A 233 18.98 -13.37 3.33
C PRO A 233 17.49 -13.18 3.00
N VAL A 234 17.01 -11.93 3.13
CA VAL A 234 15.61 -11.53 2.95
C VAL A 234 15.45 -10.56 1.79
N ILE A 235 14.49 -10.86 0.94
CA ILE A 235 14.00 -10.00 -0.14
C ILE A 235 12.56 -9.60 0.21
N PRO A 236 12.29 -8.37 0.65
CA PRO A 236 10.91 -7.90 0.74
C PRO A 236 10.32 -7.69 -0.65
N THR A 237 9.04 -8.00 -0.82
CA THR A 237 8.27 -7.50 -1.97
C THR A 237 7.94 -6.03 -1.75
N LEU A 238 7.48 -5.32 -2.79
CA LEU A 238 7.04 -3.92 -2.63
C LEU A 238 6.03 -3.76 -1.49
N MET A 239 5.07 -4.69 -1.35
CA MET A 239 4.06 -4.66 -0.28
C MET A 239 4.57 -5.17 1.07
N GLY A 240 5.72 -5.83 1.10
CA GLY A 240 6.41 -6.29 2.30
C GLY A 240 7.59 -5.41 2.70
N TRP A 241 7.81 -4.28 2.02
CA TRP A 241 8.94 -3.42 2.32
C TRP A 241 8.82 -2.80 3.71
N GLY A 242 9.91 -2.87 4.46
CA GLY A 242 9.95 -2.53 5.88
C GLY A 242 9.72 -3.71 6.85
N THR A 243 9.39 -4.93 6.37
CA THR A 243 9.36 -6.14 7.21
C THR A 243 10.72 -6.46 7.81
N ILE A 244 11.77 -6.04 7.16
CA ILE A 244 13.16 -6.02 7.63
C ILE A 244 13.74 -4.64 7.31
N PRO A 245 14.49 -3.99 8.22
CA PRO A 245 15.10 -2.68 7.94
C PRO A 245 16.08 -2.73 6.76
N ASP A 246 16.10 -1.70 5.93
CA ASP A 246 17.00 -1.65 4.75
C ASP A 246 18.48 -1.67 5.10
N ASP A 247 18.86 -1.25 6.31
CA ASP A 247 20.22 -1.33 6.84
C ASP A 247 20.55 -2.64 7.56
N HIS A 248 19.60 -3.57 7.66
CA HIS A 248 19.86 -4.88 8.24
C HIS A 248 20.78 -5.72 7.33
N ALA A 249 21.73 -6.45 7.95
CA ALA A 249 22.74 -7.23 7.21
C ALA A 249 22.11 -8.28 6.27
N GLN A 250 20.96 -8.81 6.59
CA GLN A 250 20.28 -9.84 5.77
C GLN A 250 19.27 -9.26 4.78
N MET A 251 19.04 -7.92 4.76
CA MET A 251 18.24 -7.28 3.73
C MET A 251 19.07 -7.13 2.44
N VAL A 252 18.70 -7.85 1.40
CA VAL A 252 19.49 -7.96 0.16
C VAL A 252 18.78 -7.38 -1.07
N GLY A 253 17.87 -6.46 -0.84
CA GLY A 253 17.16 -5.71 -1.88
C GLY A 253 15.82 -6.29 -2.27
N MET A 254 15.07 -5.53 -3.07
CA MET A 254 13.80 -5.97 -3.66
C MET A 254 14.04 -6.54 -5.06
N VAL A 255 13.15 -7.45 -5.49
CA VAL A 255 13.16 -8.10 -6.80
C VAL A 255 11.93 -7.66 -7.61
N GLY A 256 12.10 -7.54 -8.90
CA GLY A 256 10.99 -7.25 -9.82
C GLY A 256 11.42 -6.60 -11.12
N LEU A 257 10.41 -6.25 -11.90
CA LEU A 257 10.58 -5.65 -13.22
C LEU A 257 10.82 -4.13 -13.18
N GLN A 258 10.32 -3.48 -12.14
CA GLN A 258 10.29 -2.02 -12.03
C GLN A 258 10.69 -1.54 -10.63
N THR A 259 10.10 -2.12 -9.59
CA THR A 259 10.32 -1.75 -8.19
C THR A 259 11.40 -2.63 -7.56
N SER A 260 12.60 -2.63 -8.16
CA SER A 260 13.67 -3.54 -7.79
C SER A 260 15.01 -2.82 -7.66
N HIS A 261 15.88 -3.43 -6.86
CA HIS A 261 17.29 -3.09 -6.82
C HIS A 261 18.08 -4.01 -7.76
N ARG A 262 19.11 -3.49 -8.45
CA ARG A 262 19.99 -4.31 -9.30
C ARG A 262 20.53 -5.53 -8.53
N TYR A 263 21.06 -5.28 -7.33
CA TYR A 263 21.59 -6.33 -6.46
C TYR A 263 20.53 -7.33 -5.99
N GLY A 264 19.27 -6.92 -5.86
CA GLY A 264 18.16 -7.80 -5.51
C GLY A 264 17.88 -8.82 -6.62
N ASN A 265 17.70 -8.36 -7.87
CA ASN A 265 17.51 -9.24 -9.03
C ASN A 265 18.72 -10.16 -9.22
N ALA A 266 19.95 -9.63 -9.16
CA ALA A 266 21.17 -10.42 -9.28
C ALA A 266 21.28 -11.50 -8.18
N THR A 267 20.88 -11.19 -6.96
CA THR A 267 20.87 -12.15 -5.86
C THR A 267 19.85 -13.26 -6.06
N LEU A 268 18.61 -12.92 -6.50
CA LEU A 268 17.61 -13.94 -6.79
C LEU A 268 18.06 -14.88 -7.89
N LEU A 269 18.65 -14.36 -8.98
CA LEU A 269 19.13 -15.18 -10.10
C LEU A 269 20.22 -16.19 -9.71
N LYS A 270 20.96 -15.94 -8.63
CA LYS A 270 21.97 -16.87 -8.09
C LYS A 270 21.40 -17.83 -7.03
N SER A 271 20.16 -17.65 -6.58
CA SER A 271 19.54 -18.50 -5.56
C SER A 271 19.14 -19.87 -6.11
N ASP A 272 19.03 -20.86 -5.22
CA ASP A 272 18.59 -22.23 -5.53
C ASP A 272 17.31 -22.64 -4.77
N LEU A 273 16.88 -21.82 -3.79
CA LEU A 273 15.61 -21.98 -3.10
C LEU A 273 15.04 -20.62 -2.74
N VAL A 274 13.75 -20.45 -2.96
CA VAL A 274 12.97 -19.28 -2.55
C VAL A 274 11.87 -19.71 -1.58
N PHE A 275 11.93 -19.18 -0.36
CA PHE A 275 10.94 -19.41 0.68
C PHE A 275 10.04 -18.16 0.80
N GLY A 276 8.89 -18.19 0.14
CA GLY A 276 7.92 -17.10 0.12
C GLY A 276 6.92 -17.18 1.26
N ILE A 277 6.76 -16.08 2.01
CA ILE A 277 5.82 -15.97 3.12
C ILE A 277 4.90 -14.76 2.90
N GLY A 278 3.60 -15.02 2.77
CA GLY A 278 2.58 -13.97 2.63
C GLY A 278 2.70 -13.13 1.36
N ASN A 279 3.12 -13.75 0.25
CA ASN A 279 3.26 -13.14 -1.07
C ASN A 279 2.52 -13.96 -2.13
N ARG A 280 2.05 -13.29 -3.20
CA ARG A 280 1.19 -13.90 -4.22
C ARG A 280 1.88 -14.11 -5.57
N TRP A 281 3.18 -13.90 -5.65
CA TRP A 281 3.95 -14.00 -6.89
C TRP A 281 3.38 -13.12 -8.02
N ALA A 282 3.06 -11.84 -7.69
CA ALA A 282 2.54 -10.89 -8.67
C ALA A 282 3.56 -10.66 -9.80
N ASN A 283 3.09 -10.46 -11.02
CA ASN A 283 3.94 -10.33 -12.22
C ASN A 283 4.96 -9.18 -12.15
N ARG A 284 4.66 -8.09 -11.44
CA ARG A 284 5.65 -7.01 -11.23
C ARG A 284 6.87 -7.47 -10.41
N HIS A 285 6.70 -8.51 -9.57
CA HIS A 285 7.78 -9.14 -8.81
C HIS A 285 8.47 -10.25 -9.58
N THR A 286 7.70 -11.13 -10.24
CA THR A 286 8.27 -12.31 -10.91
C THR A 286 8.75 -12.03 -12.34
N GLY A 287 8.08 -11.16 -13.07
CA GLY A 287 8.23 -11.09 -14.50
C GLY A 287 7.83 -12.41 -15.17
N SER A 288 8.58 -12.85 -16.17
CA SER A 288 8.44 -14.18 -16.77
C SER A 288 8.63 -15.26 -15.73
N VAL A 289 7.61 -16.12 -15.59
CA VAL A 289 7.59 -17.21 -14.61
C VAL A 289 8.72 -18.20 -14.87
N ASP A 290 9.01 -18.50 -16.13
CA ASP A 290 10.06 -19.44 -16.52
C ASP A 290 11.44 -18.97 -16.04
N VAL A 291 11.76 -17.68 -16.28
CA VAL A 291 13.01 -17.08 -15.79
C VAL A 291 13.04 -17.01 -14.26
N TYR A 292 11.91 -16.68 -13.62
CA TYR A 292 11.83 -16.57 -12.17
C TYR A 292 12.01 -17.93 -11.47
N THR A 293 11.53 -19.03 -12.06
CA THR A 293 11.53 -20.36 -11.45
C THR A 293 12.73 -21.22 -11.85
N GLU A 294 13.45 -20.87 -12.90
CA GLU A 294 14.56 -21.66 -13.43
C GLU A 294 15.63 -21.99 -12.38
N GLY A 295 15.90 -23.27 -12.17
CA GLY A 295 16.93 -23.75 -11.24
C GLY A 295 16.64 -23.57 -9.76
N ARG A 296 15.42 -23.20 -9.37
CA ARG A 296 15.03 -22.91 -7.98
C ARG A 296 13.92 -23.82 -7.50
N LYS A 297 13.99 -24.18 -6.21
CA LYS A 297 12.89 -24.79 -5.46
C LYS A 297 12.09 -23.69 -4.75
N PHE A 298 10.82 -23.99 -4.44
CA PHE A 298 9.91 -23.03 -3.82
C PHE A 298 9.17 -23.61 -2.63
N VAL A 299 9.22 -22.89 -1.51
CA VAL A 299 8.26 -23.04 -0.40
C VAL A 299 7.33 -21.85 -0.45
N HIS A 300 6.02 -22.08 -0.43
CA HIS A 300 5.01 -21.02 -0.48
C HIS A 300 4.07 -21.10 0.71
N VAL A 301 4.09 -20.08 1.56
CA VAL A 301 3.18 -19.91 2.70
C VAL A 301 2.22 -18.77 2.43
N ASP A 302 0.93 -19.07 2.37
CA ASP A 302 -0.13 -18.07 2.20
C ASP A 302 -1.36 -18.45 3.02
N ILE A 303 -2.10 -17.45 3.51
CA ILE A 303 -3.33 -17.67 4.27
C ILE A 303 -4.49 -18.13 3.38
N GLU A 304 -4.45 -17.76 2.09
CA GLU A 304 -5.48 -18.05 1.11
C GLU A 304 -5.11 -19.32 0.31
N PRO A 305 -5.83 -20.45 0.51
CA PRO A 305 -5.46 -21.71 -0.13
C PRO A 305 -5.44 -21.64 -1.66
N THR A 306 -6.25 -20.79 -2.28
CA THR A 306 -6.31 -20.63 -3.74
C THR A 306 -5.11 -19.88 -4.33
N GLN A 307 -4.24 -19.31 -3.51
CA GLN A 307 -2.98 -18.71 -3.96
C GLN A 307 -1.86 -19.75 -4.14
N ILE A 308 -1.93 -20.85 -3.39
CA ILE A 308 -0.92 -21.91 -3.49
C ILE A 308 -1.01 -22.58 -4.87
N GLY A 309 0.06 -22.51 -5.64
CA GLY A 309 0.12 -23.07 -7.00
C GLY A 309 -0.60 -22.26 -8.08
N ARG A 310 -1.12 -21.06 -7.76
CA ARG A 310 -1.87 -20.25 -8.73
C ARG A 310 -1.00 -19.70 -9.87
N VAL A 311 0.22 -19.30 -9.59
CA VAL A 311 1.16 -18.74 -10.59
C VAL A 311 2.11 -19.83 -11.10
N PHE A 312 2.69 -20.60 -10.19
CA PHE A 312 3.50 -21.79 -10.46
C PHE A 312 3.40 -22.76 -9.28
N THR A 313 3.62 -24.03 -9.53
CA THR A 313 3.54 -25.07 -8.49
C THR A 313 4.78 -25.02 -7.59
N PRO A 314 4.63 -24.78 -6.27
CA PRO A 314 5.76 -24.85 -5.35
C PRO A 314 6.13 -26.31 -5.00
N ASP A 315 7.37 -26.55 -4.56
CA ASP A 315 7.79 -27.84 -4.01
C ASP A 315 7.08 -28.15 -2.68
N LEU A 316 6.75 -27.11 -1.92
CA LEU A 316 5.97 -27.22 -0.69
C LEU A 316 5.02 -26.01 -0.54
N GLY A 317 3.72 -26.28 -0.55
CA GLY A 317 2.68 -25.30 -0.22
C GLY A 317 2.18 -25.46 1.21
N ILE A 318 2.01 -24.35 1.94
CA ILE A 318 1.51 -24.34 3.33
C ILE A 318 0.42 -23.29 3.45
N VAL A 319 -0.80 -23.71 3.78
CA VAL A 319 -1.90 -22.78 4.08
C VAL A 319 -1.81 -22.36 5.54
N SER A 320 -1.38 -21.11 5.79
CA SER A 320 -1.21 -20.58 7.13
C SER A 320 -1.21 -19.03 7.13
N ASP A 321 -1.69 -18.45 8.21
CA ASP A 321 -1.36 -17.06 8.56
C ASP A 321 0.17 -16.93 8.71
N ALA A 322 0.74 -15.83 8.23
CA ALA A 322 2.20 -15.64 8.22
C ALA A 322 2.80 -15.63 9.64
N GLY A 323 2.14 -14.98 10.59
CA GLY A 323 2.58 -14.94 11.99
C GLY A 323 2.49 -16.31 12.66
N LYS A 324 1.41 -17.06 12.41
CA LYS A 324 1.25 -18.43 12.91
C LYS A 324 2.23 -19.41 12.30
N ALA A 325 2.55 -19.27 11.01
CA ALA A 325 3.59 -20.07 10.37
C ALA A 325 4.96 -19.80 10.99
N LEU A 326 5.33 -18.52 11.14
CA LEU A 326 6.60 -18.11 11.74
C LEU A 326 6.75 -18.60 13.18
N ASP A 327 5.69 -18.66 13.99
CA ASP A 327 5.75 -19.24 15.34
C ASP A 327 6.23 -20.68 15.31
N VAL A 328 5.65 -21.51 14.43
CA VAL A 328 6.02 -22.94 14.31
C VAL A 328 7.40 -23.11 13.67
N PHE A 329 7.74 -22.28 12.67
CA PHE A 329 9.08 -22.32 12.05
C PHE A 329 10.18 -21.94 13.04
N LEU A 330 9.95 -20.93 13.88
CA LEU A 330 10.89 -20.51 14.91
C LEU A 330 11.10 -21.61 15.97
N GLU A 331 10.03 -22.27 16.41
CA GLU A 331 10.12 -23.38 17.36
C GLU A 331 11.07 -24.46 16.81
N VAL A 332 10.81 -24.96 15.60
CA VAL A 332 11.62 -26.02 14.97
C VAL A 332 13.04 -25.54 14.67
N ALA A 333 13.21 -24.29 14.20
CA ALA A 333 14.52 -23.74 13.89
C ALA A 333 15.41 -23.58 15.14
N ARG A 334 14.85 -23.17 16.27
CA ARG A 334 15.57 -23.08 17.56
C ARG A 334 16.05 -24.46 18.02
N GLU A 335 15.19 -25.49 17.93
CA GLU A 335 15.57 -26.87 18.23
C GLU A 335 16.70 -27.37 17.30
N TRP A 336 16.60 -27.10 16.01
CA TRP A 336 17.61 -27.52 15.03
C TRP A 336 18.94 -26.77 15.24
N LYS A 337 18.90 -25.50 15.62
CA LYS A 337 20.12 -24.75 15.99
C LYS A 337 20.79 -25.34 17.23
N ALA A 338 20.02 -25.63 18.27
CA ALA A 338 20.54 -26.27 19.49
C ALA A 338 21.14 -27.67 19.24
N ALA A 339 20.58 -28.40 18.27
CA ALA A 339 21.08 -29.71 17.85
C ALA A 339 22.23 -29.63 16.82
N GLY A 340 22.69 -28.43 16.43
CA GLY A 340 23.74 -28.24 15.43
C GLY A 340 23.35 -28.69 14.01
N LYS A 341 22.05 -28.74 13.70
CA LYS A 341 21.53 -29.21 12.41
C LYS A 341 21.42 -28.09 11.35
N LEU A 342 21.37 -26.81 11.76
CA LEU A 342 21.26 -25.71 10.81
C LEU A 342 22.60 -25.48 10.09
N LYS A 343 22.51 -25.38 8.76
CA LYS A 343 23.66 -25.11 7.90
C LYS A 343 24.16 -23.67 8.09
N CYS A 344 25.47 -23.47 8.15
CA CYS A 344 26.07 -22.14 8.16
C CYS A 344 26.03 -21.53 6.75
N ARG A 345 25.54 -20.28 6.64
CA ARG A 345 25.36 -19.56 5.35
C ARG A 345 26.17 -18.27 5.25
N LYS A 346 27.22 -18.18 6.07
CA LYS A 346 28.03 -16.96 6.13
C LYS A 346 28.56 -16.54 4.76
N ALA A 347 29.12 -17.48 4.00
CA ALA A 347 29.68 -17.22 2.67
C ALA A 347 28.60 -16.71 1.67
N TRP A 348 27.39 -17.30 1.72
CA TRP A 348 26.29 -16.84 0.88
C TRP A 348 25.84 -15.42 1.25
N LEU A 349 25.74 -15.11 2.53
CA LEU A 349 25.38 -13.77 3.01
C LEU A 349 26.44 -12.74 2.63
N GLU A 350 27.73 -13.07 2.76
CA GLU A 350 28.85 -12.21 2.35
C GLU A 350 28.79 -11.91 0.84
N ASP A 351 28.54 -12.92 0.02
CA ASP A 351 28.36 -12.78 -1.44
C ASP A 351 27.13 -11.89 -1.80
N CYS A 352 26.04 -11.98 -1.03
CA CYS A 352 24.89 -11.07 -1.20
C CYS A 352 25.23 -9.62 -0.79
N GLN A 353 25.99 -9.44 0.29
CA GLN A 353 26.43 -8.11 0.74
C GLN A 353 27.42 -7.46 -0.25
N GLU A 354 28.30 -8.23 -0.86
CA GLU A 354 29.19 -7.74 -1.91
C GLU A 354 28.40 -7.22 -3.11
N ARG A 355 27.38 -7.98 -3.57
CA ARG A 355 26.47 -7.49 -4.62
C ARG A 355 25.72 -6.24 -4.20
N LYS A 356 25.20 -6.20 -2.96
CA LYS A 356 24.52 -4.99 -2.44
C LYS A 356 25.45 -3.78 -2.44
N ALA A 357 26.73 -3.95 -2.13
CA ALA A 357 27.69 -2.85 -2.12
C ALA A 357 28.10 -2.41 -3.53
N THR A 358 28.27 -3.35 -4.47
CA THR A 358 28.85 -3.08 -5.80
C THR A 358 27.82 -2.72 -6.86
N LEU A 359 26.54 -3.13 -6.72
CA LEU A 359 25.49 -2.90 -7.72
C LEU A 359 24.50 -1.80 -7.32
N GLN A 360 24.93 -0.80 -6.56
CA GLN A 360 24.13 0.38 -6.25
C GLN A 360 24.00 1.28 -7.48
N ARG A 361 22.78 1.76 -7.76
CA ARG A 361 22.54 2.80 -8.78
C ARG A 361 23.06 4.15 -8.28
N LYS A 362 23.56 4.95 -9.22
CA LYS A 362 23.94 6.33 -8.92
C LYS A 362 22.73 7.19 -8.66
N THR A 363 22.79 8.04 -7.64
CA THR A 363 21.71 8.96 -7.26
C THR A 363 22.11 10.43 -7.33
N HIS A 364 23.40 10.72 -7.18
CA HIS A 364 23.90 12.09 -7.20
C HIS A 364 24.05 12.64 -8.60
N PHE A 365 23.21 13.61 -8.95
CA PHE A 365 23.19 14.32 -10.22
C PHE A 365 22.95 15.81 -9.97
N ASP A 366 23.78 16.68 -10.57
CA ASP A 366 23.67 18.15 -10.49
C ASP A 366 23.06 18.76 -11.76
N ASN A 367 22.35 17.96 -12.56
CA ASN A 367 21.71 18.39 -13.79
C ASN A 367 20.56 19.37 -13.53
N VAL A 368 20.42 20.34 -14.42
CA VAL A 368 19.26 21.24 -14.49
C VAL A 368 18.71 21.12 -15.93
N PRO A 369 17.44 20.77 -16.10
CA PRO A 369 16.41 20.44 -15.09
C PRO A 369 16.79 19.22 -14.24
N VAL A 370 16.20 19.13 -13.03
CA VAL A 370 16.54 18.13 -12.02
C VAL A 370 16.28 16.70 -12.51
N LYS A 371 17.24 15.80 -12.29
CA LYS A 371 17.02 14.35 -12.47
C LYS A 371 16.28 13.76 -11.27
N PRO A 372 15.32 12.84 -11.48
CA PRO A 372 14.51 12.30 -10.39
C PRO A 372 15.34 11.61 -9.31
N GLN A 373 16.44 10.93 -9.65
CA GLN A 373 17.32 10.24 -8.71
C GLN A 373 17.83 11.16 -7.60
N ARG A 374 18.16 12.43 -7.95
CA ARG A 374 18.62 13.42 -6.98
C ARG A 374 17.57 13.75 -5.93
N VAL A 375 16.30 13.77 -6.30
CA VAL A 375 15.22 14.05 -5.33
C VAL A 375 15.20 12.99 -4.23
N TYR A 376 15.32 11.71 -4.60
CA TYR A 376 15.30 10.59 -3.64
C TYR A 376 16.57 10.53 -2.78
N GLU A 377 17.71 10.92 -3.32
CA GLU A 377 18.94 11.09 -2.55
C GLU A 377 18.75 12.12 -1.44
N GLU A 378 18.26 13.30 -1.77
CA GLU A 378 17.99 14.36 -0.80
C GLU A 378 16.90 13.97 0.22
N MET A 379 15.86 13.24 -0.22
CA MET A 379 14.86 12.69 0.69
C MET A 379 15.48 11.74 1.71
N ASN A 380 16.37 10.84 1.31
CA ASN A 380 17.07 9.92 2.22
C ASN A 380 17.98 10.66 3.23
N GLN A 381 18.56 11.78 2.84
CA GLN A 381 19.41 12.60 3.72
C GLN A 381 18.59 13.42 4.72
N VAL A 382 17.46 13.99 4.27
CA VAL A 382 16.63 14.89 5.08
C VAL A 382 15.68 14.12 5.98
N PHE A 383 15.07 13.06 5.48
CA PHE A 383 14.07 12.29 6.21
C PHE A 383 14.73 11.12 6.95
N GLY A 384 14.52 11.06 8.25
CA GLY A 384 15.12 10.03 9.10
C GLY A 384 14.43 8.67 8.99
N LYS A 385 14.98 7.67 9.68
CA LYS A 385 14.53 6.27 9.68
C LYS A 385 13.08 6.06 10.16
N ASP A 386 12.50 7.05 10.83
CA ASP A 386 11.11 7.03 11.33
C ASP A 386 10.09 7.57 10.32
N THR A 387 10.52 7.88 9.10
CA THR A 387 9.64 8.43 8.08
C THR A 387 8.75 7.36 7.46
N CYS A 388 7.46 7.65 7.40
CA CYS A 388 6.46 6.84 6.71
C CYS A 388 6.18 7.44 5.32
N TYR A 389 6.54 6.73 4.29
CA TYR A 389 6.27 7.12 2.91
C TYR A 389 4.90 6.61 2.45
N VAL A 390 4.15 7.46 1.75
CA VAL A 390 2.85 7.13 1.15
C VAL A 390 2.91 7.43 -0.35
N SER A 391 2.63 6.44 -1.19
CA SER A 391 2.70 6.59 -2.65
C SER A 391 1.80 5.59 -3.35
N THR A 392 1.33 5.87 -4.56
CA THR A 392 0.50 4.94 -5.34
C THR A 392 1.24 4.30 -6.50
N ILE A 393 1.35 4.97 -7.63
CA ILE A 393 1.83 4.44 -8.92
C ILE A 393 2.59 5.52 -9.71
N GLY A 394 3.12 5.15 -10.85
CA GLY A 394 3.83 6.01 -11.77
C GLY A 394 5.34 6.00 -11.58
N LEU A 395 6.05 6.82 -12.35
CA LEU A 395 7.51 6.91 -12.26
C LEU A 395 7.98 7.30 -10.85
N SER A 396 7.22 8.14 -10.15
CA SER A 396 7.50 8.55 -8.77
C SER A 396 7.56 7.37 -7.80
N GLN A 397 6.56 6.49 -7.84
CA GLN A 397 6.52 5.28 -6.98
C GLN A 397 7.62 4.29 -7.38
N ILE A 398 7.85 4.09 -8.67
CA ILE A 398 8.86 3.15 -9.18
C ILE A 398 10.26 3.63 -8.75
N ALA A 399 10.57 4.90 -8.98
CA ALA A 399 11.81 5.51 -8.55
C ALA A 399 11.95 5.51 -7.02
N GLY A 400 10.86 5.83 -6.30
CA GLY A 400 10.84 5.73 -4.83
C GLY A 400 11.23 4.33 -4.35
N ALA A 401 10.71 3.28 -4.97
CA ALA A 401 11.06 1.91 -4.63
C ALA A 401 12.51 1.50 -5.04
N GLN A 402 13.11 2.20 -6.00
CA GLN A 402 14.49 1.94 -6.44
C GLN A 402 15.55 2.70 -5.61
N PHE A 403 15.19 3.85 -5.02
CA PHE A 403 16.16 4.79 -4.45
C PHE A 403 15.91 5.16 -2.99
N LEU A 404 14.67 5.07 -2.46
CA LEU A 404 14.40 5.35 -1.05
C LEU A 404 14.82 4.19 -0.14
N HIS A 405 14.85 4.47 1.16
CA HIS A 405 15.10 3.47 2.20
C HIS A 405 13.96 3.43 3.22
N VAL A 406 13.56 2.22 3.61
CA VAL A 406 12.49 1.96 4.58
C VAL A 406 13.02 1.08 5.71
N TYR A 407 12.79 1.51 6.95
CA TYR A 407 13.42 0.88 8.11
C TYR A 407 12.44 0.20 9.06
N LYS A 408 11.13 0.42 8.86
CA LYS A 408 10.10 -0.09 9.77
C LYS A 408 8.90 -0.65 9.02
N PRO A 409 8.21 -1.65 9.57
CA PRO A 409 6.94 -2.12 9.02
C PRO A 409 5.91 -0.97 9.01
N ARG A 410 5.02 -0.98 8.02
CA ARG A 410 3.99 0.08 7.80
C ARG A 410 4.57 1.49 7.60
N HIS A 411 5.82 1.58 7.14
CA HIS A 411 6.47 2.85 6.76
C HIS A 411 6.69 2.99 5.24
N TRP A 412 6.25 2.01 4.47
CA TRP A 412 5.96 2.12 3.04
C TRP A 412 4.50 1.76 2.83
N ILE A 413 3.65 2.76 2.68
CA ILE A 413 2.20 2.61 2.51
C ILE A 413 1.87 2.85 1.04
N ASN A 414 1.43 1.79 0.38
CA ASN A 414 1.27 1.77 -1.07
C ASN A 414 0.10 0.86 -1.48
N CYS A 415 -0.62 1.21 -2.54
CA CYS A 415 -1.65 0.38 -3.16
C CYS A 415 -1.10 -0.37 -4.40
N GLY A 416 -0.06 -1.17 -4.19
CA GLY A 416 0.82 -1.69 -5.25
C GLY A 416 0.18 -2.55 -6.33
N GLN A 417 -0.91 -3.25 -6.06
CA GLN A 417 -1.55 -4.14 -7.04
C GLN A 417 -2.56 -3.42 -7.92
N ALA A 418 -3.39 -2.56 -7.37
CA ALA A 418 -4.40 -1.82 -8.14
C ALA A 418 -3.82 -0.55 -8.74
N GLY A 419 -3.07 0.21 -7.97
CA GLY A 419 -2.37 1.44 -8.39
C GLY A 419 -3.31 2.51 -8.96
N PRO A 420 -4.43 2.88 -8.31
CA PRO A 420 -5.27 3.97 -8.81
C PRO A 420 -4.55 5.30 -8.69
N LEU A 421 -4.70 6.15 -9.69
CA LEU A 421 -4.29 7.55 -9.60
C LEU A 421 -5.20 8.30 -8.61
N GLY A 422 -4.64 9.31 -7.93
CA GLY A 422 -5.36 10.09 -6.92
C GLY A 422 -5.37 9.48 -5.52
N TRP A 423 -4.81 8.29 -5.33
CA TRP A 423 -4.79 7.59 -4.04
C TRP A 423 -3.87 8.25 -3.00
N THR A 424 -2.77 8.85 -3.44
CA THR A 424 -1.68 9.28 -2.54
C THR A 424 -2.11 10.33 -1.52
N ILE A 425 -2.80 11.40 -1.95
CA ILE A 425 -3.25 12.49 -1.06
C ILE A 425 -4.22 11.98 0.01
N PRO A 426 -5.37 11.37 -0.33
CA PRO A 426 -6.32 10.93 0.67
C PRO A 426 -5.75 9.82 1.58
N ALA A 427 -4.95 8.90 1.04
CA ALA A 427 -4.31 7.88 1.87
C ALA A 427 -3.36 8.49 2.90
N ALA A 428 -2.55 9.49 2.53
CA ALA A 428 -1.69 10.21 3.47
C ALA A 428 -2.50 10.87 4.59
N LEU A 429 -3.63 11.49 4.27
CA LEU A 429 -4.55 12.06 5.26
C LEU A 429 -5.09 10.98 6.21
N GLY A 430 -5.45 9.81 5.69
CA GLY A 430 -5.86 8.66 6.48
C GLY A 430 -4.77 8.17 7.43
N VAL A 431 -3.52 8.10 6.98
CA VAL A 431 -2.36 7.71 7.80
C VAL A 431 -2.13 8.72 8.93
N VAL A 432 -2.14 10.03 8.63
CA VAL A 432 -1.97 11.09 9.64
C VAL A 432 -3.11 11.07 10.66
N LYS A 433 -4.36 10.83 10.21
CA LYS A 433 -5.51 10.69 11.12
C LYS A 433 -5.38 9.49 12.04
N ALA A 434 -4.84 8.37 11.56
CA ALA A 434 -4.63 7.16 12.35
C ALA A 434 -3.52 7.31 13.40
N ASP A 435 -2.46 8.05 13.05
CA ASP A 435 -1.33 8.31 13.95
C ASP A 435 -0.80 9.74 13.75
N PRO A 436 -1.33 10.71 14.49
CA PRO A 436 -0.94 12.12 14.36
C PRO A 436 0.52 12.43 14.74
N LYS A 437 1.24 11.47 15.33
CA LYS A 437 2.66 11.62 15.69
C LYS A 437 3.59 11.07 14.62
N ARG A 438 3.07 10.33 13.65
CA ARG A 438 3.85 9.72 12.59
C ARG A 438 4.37 10.78 11.61
N LYS A 439 5.65 10.70 11.29
CA LYS A 439 6.25 11.54 10.26
C LYS A 439 5.87 11.00 8.90
N VAL A 440 4.87 11.61 8.26
CA VAL A 440 4.37 11.18 6.95
C VAL A 440 4.95 12.05 5.85
N VAL A 441 5.48 11.38 4.82
CA VAL A 441 5.91 12.00 3.57
C VAL A 441 5.17 11.31 2.42
N ALA A 442 4.29 12.05 1.76
CA ALA A 442 3.63 11.59 0.54
C ALA A 442 4.53 11.85 -0.67
N LEU A 443 4.50 10.95 -1.65
CA LEU A 443 5.29 11.03 -2.87
C LEU A 443 4.42 10.73 -4.07
N SER A 444 4.27 11.69 -4.99
CA SER A 444 3.50 11.50 -6.22
C SER A 444 4.13 12.19 -7.42
N GLY A 445 3.75 11.74 -8.63
CA GLY A 445 3.90 12.51 -9.85
C GLY A 445 2.79 13.56 -10.00
N ASP A 446 2.95 14.45 -10.96
CA ASP A 446 2.03 15.53 -11.26
C ASP A 446 0.61 15.05 -11.62
N TYR A 447 0.50 13.96 -12.37
CA TYR A 447 -0.80 13.46 -12.81
C TYR A 447 -1.56 12.73 -11.69
N ASP A 448 -0.89 11.93 -10.86
CA ASP A 448 -1.48 11.35 -9.65
C ASP A 448 -1.97 12.44 -8.69
N PHE A 449 -1.17 13.49 -8.52
CA PHE A 449 -1.47 14.61 -7.66
C PHE A 449 -2.75 15.37 -8.06
N GLN A 450 -2.99 15.53 -9.37
CA GLN A 450 -4.14 16.24 -9.89
C GLN A 450 -5.48 15.50 -9.75
N PHE A 451 -5.47 14.15 -9.63
CA PHE A 451 -6.71 13.36 -9.60
C PHE A 451 -7.58 13.59 -8.37
N MET A 452 -6.98 13.89 -7.22
CA MET A 452 -7.68 14.12 -5.94
C MET A 452 -7.06 15.32 -5.20
N ILE A 453 -6.67 16.35 -5.95
CA ILE A 453 -6.00 17.52 -5.39
C ILE A 453 -6.88 18.29 -4.40
N GLU A 454 -8.21 18.25 -4.58
CA GLU A 454 -9.21 18.87 -3.71
C GLU A 454 -9.18 18.30 -2.28
N GLU A 455 -8.72 17.06 -2.10
CA GLU A 455 -8.61 16.44 -0.77
C GLU A 455 -7.54 17.12 0.11
N LEU A 456 -6.65 17.91 -0.44
CA LEU A 456 -5.75 18.78 0.35
C LEU A 456 -6.52 19.72 1.27
N ALA A 457 -7.68 20.20 0.84
CA ALA A 457 -8.55 21.05 1.67
C ALA A 457 -9.05 20.30 2.94
N VAL A 458 -9.17 18.98 2.90
CA VAL A 458 -9.46 18.16 4.10
C VAL A 458 -8.30 18.22 5.08
N GLY A 459 -7.07 18.13 4.57
CA GLY A 459 -5.87 18.28 5.38
C GLY A 459 -5.80 19.61 6.13
N ALA A 460 -6.14 20.72 5.44
CA ALA A 460 -6.22 22.04 6.03
C ALA A 460 -7.38 22.15 7.05
N GLN A 461 -8.56 21.62 6.72
CA GLN A 461 -9.74 21.71 7.57
C GLN A 461 -9.59 20.93 8.90
N PHE A 462 -8.96 19.77 8.86
CA PHE A 462 -8.86 18.88 10.01
C PHE A 462 -7.48 18.88 10.68
N ASN A 463 -6.61 19.81 10.31
CA ASN A 463 -5.24 19.90 10.84
C ASN A 463 -4.48 18.56 10.73
N LEU A 464 -4.37 18.04 9.51
CA LEU A 464 -3.67 16.80 9.19
C LEU A 464 -2.35 17.11 8.45
N PRO A 465 -1.28 17.53 9.17
CA PRO A 465 -0.03 17.97 8.57
C PRO A 465 0.79 16.80 8.04
N TYR A 466 1.35 16.95 6.85
CA TYR A 466 2.38 16.08 6.29
C TYR A 466 3.16 16.82 5.20
N VAL A 467 4.31 16.30 4.79
CA VAL A 467 5.06 16.82 3.64
C VAL A 467 4.69 16.01 2.41
N HIS A 468 4.34 16.69 1.32
CA HIS A 468 4.10 16.06 0.02
C HIS A 468 5.23 16.42 -0.94
N VAL A 469 6.01 15.45 -1.38
CA VAL A 469 7.01 15.63 -2.44
C VAL A 469 6.34 15.33 -3.78
N LEU A 470 6.12 16.38 -4.55
CA LEU A 470 5.53 16.33 -5.88
C LEU A 470 6.65 16.40 -6.91
N VAL A 471 6.93 15.28 -7.59
CA VAL A 471 7.89 15.22 -8.70
C VAL A 471 7.17 15.51 -10.01
N ASN A 472 7.41 16.69 -10.56
CA ASN A 472 6.67 17.22 -11.70
C ASN A 472 7.55 17.28 -12.96
N ASN A 473 7.24 16.44 -13.95
CA ASN A 473 7.84 16.52 -15.29
C ASN A 473 6.85 17.00 -16.37
N ALA A 474 5.63 17.38 -15.99
CA ALA A 474 4.54 17.81 -16.86
C ALA A 474 4.27 16.84 -18.02
N TYR A 475 4.43 15.53 -17.77
CA TYR A 475 4.42 14.53 -18.84
C TYR A 475 4.03 13.13 -18.33
N LEU A 476 3.24 12.38 -19.10
CA LEU A 476 2.93 10.96 -18.82
C LEU A 476 4.15 10.06 -19.13
N GLY A 477 5.23 10.23 -18.36
CA GLY A 477 6.54 9.64 -18.62
C GLY A 477 6.54 8.12 -18.65
N LEU A 478 5.82 7.45 -17.72
CA LEU A 478 5.71 6.00 -17.68
C LEU A 478 5.02 5.44 -18.93
N ILE A 479 3.96 6.10 -19.39
CA ILE A 479 3.24 5.71 -20.61
C ILE A 479 4.14 5.86 -21.81
N ARG A 480 4.89 6.97 -21.92
CA ARG A 480 5.87 7.17 -22.99
C ARG A 480 6.95 6.09 -22.98
N GLN A 481 7.51 5.78 -21.82
CA GLN A 481 8.54 4.75 -21.72
C GLN A 481 8.01 3.37 -22.12
N ALA A 482 6.78 3.03 -21.73
CA ALA A 482 6.12 1.79 -22.15
C ALA A 482 5.87 1.75 -23.68
N GLN A 483 5.37 2.86 -24.27
CA GLN A 483 5.16 2.93 -25.72
C GLN A 483 6.47 2.70 -26.50
N ARG A 484 7.57 3.31 -26.08
CA ARG A 484 8.88 3.06 -26.71
C ARG A 484 9.36 1.62 -26.54
N GLY A 485 9.10 1.00 -25.39
CA GLY A 485 9.45 -0.41 -25.16
C GLY A 485 8.69 -1.38 -26.05
N PHE A 486 7.55 -0.96 -26.62
CA PHE A 486 6.75 -1.75 -27.57
C PHE A 486 6.86 -1.26 -29.01
N ASP A 487 7.82 -0.39 -29.32
CA ASP A 487 7.99 0.23 -30.65
C ASP A 487 6.70 0.88 -31.19
N MET A 488 5.90 1.48 -30.29
CA MET A 488 4.66 2.16 -30.64
C MET A 488 4.90 3.65 -30.93
N ASP A 489 4.21 4.17 -31.94
CA ASP A 489 4.12 5.60 -32.16
C ASP A 489 3.17 6.26 -31.16
N TYR A 490 3.46 7.51 -30.83
CA TYR A 490 2.62 8.31 -29.95
C TYR A 490 1.39 8.79 -30.70
N CYS A 491 0.24 8.23 -30.36
CA CYS A 491 -1.02 8.58 -31.00
C CYS A 491 -1.87 9.57 -30.18
N VAL A 492 -1.46 9.91 -28.95
CA VAL A 492 -2.19 10.81 -28.06
C VAL A 492 -1.24 11.80 -27.38
N GLN A 493 -1.80 12.92 -26.95
CA GLN A 493 -1.07 13.91 -26.19
C GLN A 493 -0.68 13.36 -24.81
N LEU A 494 0.59 13.43 -24.48
CA LEU A 494 1.14 12.99 -23.19
C LEU A 494 1.63 14.14 -22.31
N ALA A 495 1.78 15.35 -22.90
CA ALA A 495 2.26 16.54 -22.19
C ALA A 495 1.11 17.37 -21.65
N PHE A 496 1.32 18.00 -20.50
CA PHE A 496 0.40 18.98 -19.90
C PHE A 496 0.86 20.40 -20.29
N GLU A 497 0.47 20.84 -21.46
CA GLU A 497 0.83 22.16 -21.97
C GLU A 497 -0.35 23.12 -21.81
N ASN A 498 -0.09 24.30 -21.25
CA ASN A 498 -1.04 25.40 -21.25
C ASN A 498 -0.63 26.42 -22.32
N ILE A 499 -1.30 26.37 -23.46
CA ILE A 499 -1.04 27.26 -24.61
C ILE A 499 -1.34 28.75 -24.30
N ASN A 500 -2.07 29.02 -23.22
CA ASN A 500 -2.44 30.38 -22.81
C ASN A 500 -1.50 30.95 -21.73
N SER A 501 -0.47 30.21 -21.31
CA SER A 501 0.49 30.65 -20.29
C SER A 501 1.90 30.22 -20.68
N THR A 502 2.76 31.20 -20.97
CA THR A 502 4.19 30.96 -21.20
C THR A 502 4.94 30.57 -19.92
N ASP A 503 4.47 31.05 -18.77
CA ASP A 503 5.12 30.82 -17.48
C ASP A 503 4.90 29.37 -16.99
N ALA A 504 3.77 28.75 -17.36
CA ALA A 504 3.47 27.36 -17.05
C ALA A 504 4.04 26.35 -18.05
N ALA A 505 4.77 26.76 -19.07
CA ALA A 505 5.29 25.87 -20.12
C ALA A 505 6.25 24.78 -19.59
N THR A 506 6.94 25.05 -18.47
CA THR A 506 7.89 24.12 -17.87
C THR A 506 7.28 23.15 -16.87
N TYR A 507 6.15 23.47 -16.25
CA TYR A 507 5.50 22.67 -15.19
C TYR A 507 4.01 22.38 -15.40
N GLY A 508 3.43 22.85 -16.50
CA GLY A 508 2.06 22.54 -16.96
C GLY A 508 0.96 23.25 -16.15
N VAL A 509 0.74 22.85 -14.92
CA VAL A 509 -0.25 23.40 -14.00
C VAL A 509 0.44 24.17 -12.87
N ASP A 510 -0.08 25.32 -12.48
CA ASP A 510 0.42 26.02 -11.30
C ASP A 510 -0.09 25.36 -10.00
N HIS A 511 0.53 24.24 -9.64
CA HIS A 511 0.18 23.49 -8.44
C HIS A 511 0.38 24.30 -7.16
N VAL A 512 1.36 25.20 -7.10
CA VAL A 512 1.58 26.08 -5.93
C VAL A 512 0.37 26.94 -5.67
N ALA A 513 -0.14 27.62 -6.71
CA ALA A 513 -1.33 28.47 -6.57
C ALA A 513 -2.58 27.67 -6.17
N VAL A 514 -2.76 26.46 -6.73
CA VAL A 514 -3.89 25.58 -6.37
C VAL A 514 -3.78 25.10 -4.93
N VAL A 515 -2.62 24.64 -4.49
CA VAL A 515 -2.37 24.16 -3.11
C VAL A 515 -2.62 25.28 -2.09
N GLU A 516 -2.15 26.50 -2.35
CA GLU A 516 -2.38 27.65 -1.49
C GLU A 516 -3.86 28.05 -1.48
N GLY A 517 -4.53 27.99 -2.61
CA GLY A 517 -5.98 28.22 -2.73
C GLY A 517 -6.83 27.21 -1.93
N LEU A 518 -6.34 26.00 -1.72
CA LEU A 518 -6.97 24.96 -0.89
C LEU A 518 -6.63 25.08 0.62
N GLY A 519 -5.88 26.13 1.02
CA GLY A 519 -5.55 26.41 2.42
C GLY A 519 -4.28 25.68 2.92
N CYS A 520 -3.53 25.06 2.04
CA CYS A 520 -2.26 24.39 2.33
C CYS A 520 -1.07 25.33 2.06
N LYS A 521 0.16 24.81 2.12
CA LYS A 521 1.38 25.55 1.80
C LYS A 521 2.17 24.84 0.72
N ALA A 522 2.91 25.60 -0.10
CA ALA A 522 3.72 25.03 -1.17
C ALA A 522 5.08 25.73 -1.33
N ILE A 523 6.03 24.99 -1.88
CA ILE A 523 7.37 25.46 -2.26
C ILE A 523 7.66 24.85 -3.62
N ARG A 524 8.10 25.64 -4.62
CA ARG A 524 8.56 25.14 -5.92
C ARG A 524 10.08 25.19 -5.99
N VAL A 525 10.69 24.17 -6.56
CA VAL A 525 12.13 23.94 -6.66
C VAL A 525 12.50 23.66 -8.10
N PHE A 526 13.53 24.31 -8.62
CA PHE A 526 14.03 24.14 -9.98
C PHE A 526 15.45 23.55 -10.05
N GLU A 527 16.21 23.67 -8.97
CA GLU A 527 17.62 23.28 -8.95
C GLU A 527 17.93 22.24 -7.87
N PRO A 528 18.88 21.32 -8.12
CA PRO A 528 19.24 20.27 -7.16
C PRO A 528 19.62 20.78 -5.77
N ALA A 529 20.36 21.88 -5.70
CA ALA A 529 20.82 22.46 -4.43
C ALA A 529 19.69 23.03 -3.54
N GLU A 530 18.52 23.29 -4.11
CA GLU A 530 17.36 23.82 -3.40
C GLU A 530 16.52 22.73 -2.72
N ILE A 531 16.68 21.45 -3.13
CA ILE A 531 15.79 20.34 -2.70
C ILE A 531 15.85 20.14 -1.18
N ALA A 532 17.04 19.86 -0.62
CA ALA A 532 17.18 19.62 0.83
C ALA A 532 16.71 20.82 1.67
N PRO A 533 17.09 22.08 1.37
CA PRO A 533 16.57 23.26 2.08
C PRO A 533 15.05 23.36 2.02
N ALA A 534 14.42 23.07 0.87
CA ALA A 534 12.97 23.11 0.70
C ALA A 534 12.27 22.02 1.54
N LEU A 535 12.80 20.78 1.54
CA LEU A 535 12.26 19.67 2.35
C LEU A 535 12.34 19.99 3.86
N LEU A 536 13.47 20.51 4.33
CA LEU A 536 13.62 20.94 5.73
C LEU A 536 12.68 22.09 6.11
N LYS A 537 12.50 23.04 5.20
CA LYS A 537 11.54 24.13 5.38
C LYS A 537 10.10 23.62 5.42
N ALA A 538 9.76 22.68 4.54
CA ALA A 538 8.42 22.08 4.49
C ALA A 538 8.06 21.34 5.78
N GLN A 539 8.99 20.60 6.38
CA GLN A 539 8.77 19.97 7.69
C GLN A 539 8.40 20.99 8.77
N LYS A 540 9.17 22.07 8.87
CA LYS A 540 8.89 23.17 9.83
C LYS A 540 7.53 23.83 9.56
N MET A 541 7.21 24.10 8.29
CA MET A 541 5.92 24.69 7.91
C MET A 541 4.75 23.76 8.24
N ALA A 542 4.88 22.43 8.03
CA ALA A 542 3.84 21.47 8.37
C ALA A 542 3.57 21.44 9.89
N GLU A 543 4.60 21.52 10.71
CA GLU A 543 4.49 21.61 12.17
C GLU A 543 3.86 22.94 12.61
N GLU A 544 4.30 24.07 12.05
CA GLU A 544 3.87 25.41 12.41
C GLU A 544 2.41 25.68 11.99
N PHE A 545 2.08 25.44 10.71
CA PHE A 545 0.76 25.74 10.15
C PHE A 545 -0.26 24.62 10.34
N ARG A 546 0.19 23.41 10.70
CA ARG A 546 -0.64 22.21 10.89
C ARG A 546 -1.48 21.84 9.66
N VAL A 547 -0.93 22.03 8.49
CA VAL A 547 -1.55 21.70 7.19
C VAL A 547 -0.56 20.91 6.33
N PRO A 548 -1.04 20.21 5.29
CA PRO A 548 -0.15 19.65 4.26
C PRO A 548 0.75 20.73 3.64
N VAL A 549 2.02 20.37 3.41
CA VAL A 549 2.99 21.25 2.72
C VAL A 549 3.55 20.53 1.52
N VAL A 550 3.33 21.06 0.34
CA VAL A 550 3.78 20.48 -0.92
C VAL A 550 5.13 21.08 -1.34
N VAL A 551 6.10 20.23 -1.59
CA VAL A 551 7.36 20.59 -2.24
C VAL A 551 7.31 20.07 -3.68
N GLU A 552 7.07 20.98 -4.62
CA GLU A 552 7.04 20.66 -6.05
C GLU A 552 8.45 20.80 -6.63
N VAL A 553 9.02 19.68 -7.07
CA VAL A 553 10.32 19.66 -7.73
C VAL A 553 10.12 19.50 -9.23
N ILE A 554 10.58 20.49 -10.01
CA ILE A 554 10.48 20.48 -11.47
C ILE A 554 11.61 19.64 -12.06
N LEU A 555 11.23 18.53 -12.68
CA LEU A 555 12.14 17.56 -13.25
C LEU A 555 12.42 17.80 -14.74
N GLU A 556 13.46 17.13 -15.25
CA GLU A 556 13.59 16.93 -16.69
C GLU A 556 12.31 16.29 -17.26
N ARG A 557 11.85 16.78 -18.42
CA ARG A 557 10.56 16.38 -19.00
C ARG A 557 10.52 14.91 -19.37
N VAL A 558 11.60 14.39 -19.91
CA VAL A 558 11.71 13.00 -20.33
C VAL A 558 12.62 12.25 -19.38
N THR A 559 12.02 11.62 -18.40
CA THR A 559 12.70 10.75 -17.45
C THR A 559 12.60 9.30 -17.91
N ASN A 560 13.62 8.51 -17.62
CA ASN A 560 13.60 7.07 -17.77
C ASN A 560 13.96 6.45 -16.41
N ILE A 561 13.24 5.40 -16.04
CA ILE A 561 13.47 4.63 -14.82
C ILE A 561 13.72 3.18 -15.21
N SER A 562 14.64 2.51 -14.52
CA SER A 562 15.00 1.12 -14.81
C SER A 562 13.77 0.22 -14.75
N MET A 563 13.51 -0.49 -15.84
CA MET A 563 12.41 -1.45 -15.94
C MET A 563 12.69 -2.49 -17.02
N GLY A 564 12.01 -3.64 -16.93
CA GLY A 564 12.14 -4.73 -17.88
C GLY A 564 10.89 -5.57 -18.00
N THR A 565 10.96 -6.57 -18.83
CA THR A 565 9.94 -7.62 -19.03
C THR A 565 10.25 -8.87 -18.22
N GLU A 566 11.52 -9.06 -17.86
CA GLU A 566 12.06 -10.19 -17.11
C GLU A 566 13.08 -9.70 -16.08
N ILE A 567 13.27 -10.43 -15.00
CA ILE A 567 14.17 -10.02 -13.90
C ILE A 567 15.66 -10.04 -14.29
N ASN A 568 16.02 -10.78 -15.33
CA ASN A 568 17.36 -10.84 -15.94
C ASN A 568 17.53 -9.89 -17.13
N ALA A 569 16.47 -9.18 -17.54
CA ALA A 569 16.44 -8.28 -18.69
C ALA A 569 15.83 -6.92 -18.31
N VAL A 570 16.32 -6.34 -17.21
CA VAL A 570 15.97 -4.97 -16.80
C VAL A 570 16.90 -3.99 -17.51
N ASN A 571 16.31 -3.05 -18.25
CA ASN A 571 17.06 -1.94 -18.85
C ASN A 571 17.46 -0.96 -17.75
N GLU A 572 18.73 -0.76 -17.60
CA GLU A 572 19.30 0.19 -16.66
C GLU A 572 19.61 1.52 -17.35
N PHE A 573 19.25 2.62 -16.72
CA PHE A 573 19.47 3.97 -17.24
C PHE A 573 20.44 4.76 -16.34
N GLU A 574 20.76 4.26 -15.17
CA GLU A 574 21.68 4.85 -14.20
C GLU A 574 23.02 4.13 -14.22
N ASP A 575 24.08 4.88 -14.02
CA ASP A 575 25.40 4.35 -13.75
C ASP A 575 25.45 3.67 -12.38
N LEU A 576 26.44 2.84 -12.15
CA LEU A 576 26.76 2.34 -10.81
C LEU A 576 27.38 3.45 -9.95
N ALA A 577 27.04 3.45 -8.65
CA ALA A 577 27.51 4.48 -7.71
C ALA A 577 29.03 4.38 -7.43
N LEU A 578 29.61 3.18 -7.48
CA LEU A 578 31.00 2.89 -7.06
C LEU A 578 31.98 2.66 -8.19
N VAL A 579 31.62 2.87 -9.46
CA VAL A 579 32.50 2.52 -10.58
C VAL A 579 33.05 3.76 -11.25
N GLY A 580 34.39 3.81 -11.43
CA GLY A 580 35.02 4.69 -12.40
C GLY A 580 34.63 4.32 -13.84
N ASN A 581 34.95 5.16 -14.78
CA ASN A 581 34.50 5.38 -16.16
C ASN A 581 34.25 4.18 -17.11
N ASP A 582 34.28 2.92 -16.68
CA ASP A 582 34.24 1.75 -17.57
C ASP A 582 33.06 0.77 -17.33
N ALA A 583 32.01 1.17 -16.60
CA ALA A 583 30.86 0.29 -16.43
C ALA A 583 29.97 0.25 -17.67
N PRO A 584 29.62 -0.93 -18.22
CA PRO A 584 28.71 -1.03 -19.33
C PRO A 584 27.32 -0.52 -18.94
N THR A 585 26.69 0.25 -19.84
CA THR A 585 25.35 0.82 -19.68
C THR A 585 24.22 -0.21 -19.69
N ALA A 586 24.50 -1.42 -20.15
CA ALA A 586 23.61 -2.57 -20.04
C ALA A 586 24.38 -3.73 -19.40
N ILE A 587 23.96 -4.16 -18.22
CA ILE A 587 24.58 -5.30 -17.52
C ILE A 587 23.69 -6.52 -17.71
N SER A 588 24.23 -7.56 -18.32
CA SER A 588 23.68 -8.89 -18.17
C SER A 588 23.81 -9.28 -16.69
N LEU A 589 22.71 -9.45 -15.99
CA LEU A 589 22.71 -9.85 -14.58
C LEU A 589 23.17 -11.31 -14.37
N LEU A 590 23.57 -11.97 -15.45
CA LEU A 590 24.02 -13.38 -15.45
C LEU A 590 25.54 -13.53 -15.37
N ASP A 591 26.32 -12.47 -15.57
CA ASP A 591 27.79 -12.46 -15.44
C ASP A 591 28.23 -12.10 -13.97
#